data_7bbc279b33723b0321bb8de2cb38cac2
#
_entry.id   7bbc279b33723b0321bb8de2cb38cac2
#
_cell.length_a   1.000
_cell.length_b   1.000
_cell.length_c   1.000
_cell.angle_alpha   90.00
_cell.angle_beta   90.00
_cell.angle_gamma   90.00
#
_symmetry.space_group_name_H-M   'P 1'
#
loop_
_entity.id
_entity.type
_entity.pdbx_description
1 polymer ?
#
loop_
_entity_poly.entity_id
_entity_poly.type
_entity_poly.pdbx_seq_one_letter_code
_entity_poly.pdbx_strand_id
1 'polypeptide(L)'
;MAGKKVAPKKAALKKAAPKKAAPKKPALLSGGNPQIMKADGDEPVQAYIAAMPSWKRDVGRRLDALVVASVPHVQKGVRWNSPFYGMEGQGWFMAFHVFAKYVKVTFFKGTSLRPAPPGGTSKEARWIDIHKDDLDEKQMAAWMKQAAALPGWGGL
;
A
#
# COMPACT_ATOMS: atom_id res chain seq x y z
N MET A 1 29.71 18.16 -28.57
CA MET A 1 29.70 18.16 -27.76
C MET A 1 29.49 18.15 -27.18
N ALA A 2 29.44 18.05 -27.80
CA ALA A 2 29.29 17.95 -26.87
C ALA A 2 28.85 17.89 -26.44
N GLY A 3 29.16 17.60 -26.94
CA GLY A 3 28.75 17.53 -26.08
C GLY A 3 28.22 17.34 -25.94
N LYS A 4 27.97 17.26 -25.93
CA LYS A 4 27.63 17.06 -25.47
C LYS A 4 27.08 16.81 -25.00
N LYS A 5 26.97 16.76 -25.49
CA LYS A 5 26.64 16.58 -24.81
C LYS A 5 26.09 16.23 -24.37
N VAL A 6 26.04 16.18 -25.11
CA VAL A 6 25.66 15.93 -24.17
C VAL A 6 25.15 15.59 -23.82
N ALA A 7 25.04 15.31 -24.37
CA ALA A 7 24.72 15.12 -23.49
C ALA A 7 24.23 14.77 -23.24
N PRO A 8 24.19 14.46 -23.43
CA PRO A 8 23.92 14.25 -22.79
C PRO A 8 23.42 13.91 -22.54
N LYS A 9 23.06 13.60 -22.57
CA LYS A 9 22.93 13.46 -21.84
C LYS A 9 22.40 12.99 -21.40
N LYS A 10 22.18 12.74 -21.67
CA LYS A 10 22.05 12.53 -20.91
C LYS A 10 21.69 11.84 -20.43
N ALA A 11 21.61 11.72 -20.94
CA ALA A 11 21.62 11.36 -20.02
C ALA A 11 21.36 10.75 -19.60
N ALA A 12 21.32 10.54 -19.91
CA ALA A 12 21.34 10.24 -18.96
C ALA A 12 20.99 9.77 -18.50
N LEU A 13 20.82 9.58 -18.65
CA LEU A 13 20.75 9.40 -17.70
C LEU A 13 20.33 8.90 -17.32
N LYS A 14 20.12 8.70 -17.38
CA LYS A 14 19.95 8.58 -16.55
C LYS A 14 19.70 7.98 -16.00
N LYS A 15 19.66 7.79 -16.15
CA LYS A 15 19.61 7.53 -15.26
C LYS A 15 19.50 7.09 -14.41
N ALA A 16 19.52 7.17 -14.60
CA ALA A 16 19.49 7.05 -13.45
C ALA A 16 19.28 6.78 -12.82
N ALA A 17 19.32 6.88 -12.93
CA ALA A 17 19.13 6.90 -11.94
C ALA A 17 18.85 6.90 -11.38
N PRO A 18 18.81 6.95 -11.35
CA PRO A 18 18.46 7.21 -10.51
C PRO A 18 18.28 7.26 -10.04
N LYS A 19 18.38 7.38 -9.96
CA LYS A 19 18.18 7.72 -9.25
C LYS A 19 18.32 8.12 -8.85
N LYS A 20 18.74 8.16 -8.90
CA LYS A 20 18.64 8.84 -8.43
C LYS A 20 18.55 9.86 -8.08
N ALA A 21 19.06 10.36 -8.66
CA ALA A 21 18.58 11.64 -8.18
C ALA A 21 17.54 11.41 -7.08
N ALA A 22 17.51 12.24 -6.03
CA ALA A 22 16.48 12.08 -5.03
C ALA A 22 15.15 12.14 -5.74
N PRO A 23 14.32 11.10 -5.64
CA PRO A 23 13.01 11.16 -6.26
C PRO A 23 12.21 12.30 -5.65
N LYS A 24 11.47 12.99 -6.49
CA LYS A 24 10.53 13.99 -5.99
C LYS A 24 9.52 13.29 -5.11
N LYS A 25 9.15 13.95 -4.02
CA LYS A 25 8.07 13.43 -3.19
C LYS A 25 6.80 13.32 -4.04
N PRO A 26 6.04 12.24 -3.93
CA PRO A 26 4.78 12.13 -4.63
C PRO A 26 3.84 13.28 -4.28
N ALA A 27 3.03 13.70 -5.25
CA ALA A 27 1.97 14.64 -4.99
C ALA A 27 0.95 13.98 -4.06
N LEU A 28 0.30 14.79 -3.24
CA LEU A 28 -0.79 14.30 -2.40
C LEU A 28 -2.12 14.63 -3.06
N LEU A 29 -2.96 13.62 -3.16
CA LEU A 29 -4.31 13.75 -3.71
C LEU A 29 -5.28 14.22 -2.61
N SER A 30 -6.56 14.29 -2.94
CA SER A 30 -7.59 14.67 -1.98
C SER A 30 -7.49 13.82 -0.72
N GLY A 31 -7.57 14.46 0.45
CA GLY A 31 -7.45 13.79 1.73
C GLY A 31 -6.03 13.47 2.14
N GLY A 32 -5.04 13.84 1.33
CA GLY A 32 -3.63 13.60 1.61
C GLY A 32 -3.10 12.27 1.12
N ASN A 33 -3.82 11.59 0.23
CA ASN A 33 -3.39 10.29 -0.28
C ASN A 33 -2.25 10.48 -1.28
N PRO A 34 -1.11 9.79 -1.10
CA PRO A 34 0.00 9.88 -2.06
C PRO A 34 -0.37 9.36 -3.43
N GLN A 35 0.08 10.06 -4.47
CA GLN A 35 -0.11 9.64 -5.86
C GLN A 35 1.10 8.81 -6.27
N ILE A 36 0.90 7.50 -6.40
CA ILE A 36 1.96 6.55 -6.80
C ILE A 36 1.46 5.76 -8.01
N MET A 37 2.27 5.71 -9.05
CA MET A 37 1.93 4.93 -10.25
C MET A 37 1.80 3.45 -9.91
N LYS A 38 0.92 2.77 -10.64
CA LYS A 38 0.79 1.32 -10.56
C LYS A 38 2.15 0.66 -10.75
N ALA A 39 2.54 -0.18 -9.81
CA ALA A 39 3.80 -0.92 -9.86
C ALA A 39 3.76 -2.07 -8.89
N ASP A 40 4.53 -3.11 -9.20
CA ASP A 40 4.63 -4.28 -8.33
C ASP A 40 5.84 -4.18 -7.41
N GLY A 41 5.77 -4.87 -6.28
CA GLY A 41 6.89 -5.02 -5.37
C GLY A 41 6.82 -4.12 -4.16
N ASP A 42 7.84 -4.23 -3.32
CA ASP A 42 7.92 -3.49 -2.06
C ASP A 42 8.25 -2.01 -2.27
N GLU A 43 9.09 -1.70 -3.27
CA GLU A 43 9.59 -0.34 -3.45
C GLU A 43 8.49 0.71 -3.60
N PRO A 44 7.48 0.50 -4.48
CA PRO A 44 6.41 1.51 -4.60
C PRO A 44 5.56 1.61 -3.34
N VAL A 45 5.41 0.51 -2.58
CA VAL A 45 4.69 0.54 -1.31
C VAL A 45 5.46 1.39 -0.30
N GLN A 46 6.77 1.24 -0.22
CA GLN A 46 7.58 2.06 0.69
C GLN A 46 7.57 3.54 0.29
N ALA A 47 7.56 3.82 -1.02
CA ALA A 47 7.44 5.20 -1.50
C ALA A 47 6.11 5.82 -1.07
N TYR A 48 5.03 5.04 -1.16
CA TYR A 48 3.71 5.49 -0.70
C TYR A 48 3.74 5.80 0.80
N ILE A 49 4.24 4.86 1.59
CA ILE A 49 4.27 5.01 3.06
C ILE A 49 5.11 6.22 3.46
N ALA A 50 6.27 6.42 2.81
CA ALA A 50 7.13 7.55 3.11
C ALA A 50 6.45 8.89 2.82
N ALA A 51 5.50 8.91 1.89
CA ALA A 51 4.77 10.11 1.50
C ALA A 51 3.48 10.32 2.30
N MET A 52 3.08 9.36 3.12
CA MET A 52 1.87 9.50 3.94
C MET A 52 2.05 10.66 4.93
N PRO A 53 1.04 11.55 5.05
CA PRO A 53 1.21 12.72 5.90
C PRO A 53 1.00 12.43 7.38
N SER A 54 1.75 13.13 8.24
CA SER A 54 1.56 13.19 9.69
C SER A 54 1.54 11.79 10.33
N TRP A 55 0.67 11.58 11.31
CA TRP A 55 0.53 10.32 12.05
C TRP A 55 0.18 9.14 11.16
N LYS A 56 -0.37 9.39 9.98
CA LYS A 56 -0.78 8.32 9.05
C LYS A 56 0.41 7.53 8.55
N ARG A 57 1.58 8.18 8.42
CA ARG A 57 2.81 7.47 8.03
C ARG A 57 3.17 6.38 9.01
N ASP A 58 3.03 6.66 10.31
CA ASP A 58 3.28 5.65 11.34
C ASP A 58 2.30 4.48 11.20
N VAL A 59 1.03 4.78 10.96
CA VAL A 59 0.02 3.72 10.73
C VAL A 59 0.43 2.88 9.52
N GLY A 60 0.85 3.52 8.43
CA GLY A 60 1.27 2.78 7.23
C GLY A 60 2.47 1.86 7.50
N ARG A 61 3.46 2.36 8.24
CA ARG A 61 4.62 1.55 8.61
C ARG A 61 4.23 0.34 9.45
N ARG A 62 3.32 0.56 10.40
CA ARG A 62 2.88 -0.51 11.30
C ARG A 62 2.04 -1.54 10.56
N LEU A 63 1.17 -1.11 9.65
CA LEU A 63 0.39 -2.02 8.82
C LEU A 63 1.30 -2.88 7.95
N ASP A 64 2.28 -2.27 7.30
CA ASP A 64 3.22 -3.00 6.46
C ASP A 64 4.03 -4.02 7.28
N ALA A 65 4.55 -3.60 8.42
CA ALA A 65 5.30 -4.50 9.29
C ALA A 65 4.45 -5.66 9.79
N LEU A 66 3.19 -5.39 10.13
CA LEU A 66 2.25 -6.44 10.58
C LEU A 66 2.00 -7.47 9.49
N VAL A 67 1.75 -7.02 8.26
CA VAL A 67 1.44 -7.97 7.20
C VAL A 67 2.65 -8.81 6.84
N VAL A 68 3.84 -8.22 6.84
CA VAL A 68 5.08 -8.97 6.58
C VAL A 68 5.31 -10.03 7.65
N ALA A 69 5.07 -9.67 8.92
CA ALA A 69 5.25 -10.60 10.04
C ALA A 69 4.17 -11.67 10.08
N SER A 70 2.94 -11.34 9.67
CA SER A 70 1.77 -12.23 9.82
C SER A 70 1.60 -13.17 8.62
N VAL A 71 2.06 -12.76 7.43
CA VAL A 71 1.80 -13.46 6.18
C VAL A 71 3.11 -13.71 5.45
N PRO A 72 3.76 -14.88 5.66
CA PRO A 72 4.98 -15.22 4.94
C PRO A 72 4.73 -15.20 3.43
N HIS A 73 5.72 -14.70 2.68
CA HIS A 73 5.66 -14.63 1.21
C HIS A 73 4.58 -13.69 0.66
N VAL A 74 4.14 -12.74 1.47
CA VAL A 74 3.14 -11.76 1.00
C VAL A 74 3.69 -11.02 -0.22
N GLN A 75 2.82 -10.84 -1.23
CA GLN A 75 3.12 -10.05 -2.41
C GLN A 75 2.58 -8.65 -2.21
N LYS A 76 3.29 -7.65 -2.74
CA LYS A 76 2.92 -6.25 -2.58
C LYS A 76 2.89 -5.54 -3.93
N GLY A 77 2.11 -4.49 -3.99
CA GLY A 77 2.10 -3.61 -5.16
C GLY A 77 1.31 -2.37 -4.86
N VAL A 78 1.27 -1.46 -5.82
CA VAL A 78 0.43 -0.27 -5.75
C VAL A 78 -0.54 -0.30 -6.91
N ARG A 79 -1.82 -0.11 -6.60
CA ARG A 79 -2.92 -0.03 -7.55
C ARG A 79 -3.83 1.10 -7.09
N TRP A 80 -4.29 1.92 -8.04
CA TRP A 80 -5.20 3.03 -7.71
C TRP A 80 -4.70 3.86 -6.54
N ASN A 81 -3.41 4.19 -6.56
CA ASN A 81 -2.76 5.01 -5.52
C ASN A 81 -2.96 4.44 -4.12
N SER A 82 -2.85 3.11 -3.99
CA SER A 82 -3.01 2.42 -2.70
C SER A 82 -2.07 1.24 -2.63
N PRO A 83 -1.45 0.97 -1.47
CA PRO A 83 -0.74 -0.30 -1.27
C PRO A 83 -1.70 -1.47 -1.25
N PHE A 84 -1.36 -2.50 -2.01
CA PHE A 84 -2.12 -3.75 -2.09
C PHE A 84 -1.25 -4.89 -1.60
N TYR A 85 -1.86 -5.85 -0.93
CA TYR A 85 -1.19 -7.03 -0.40
C TYR A 85 -1.95 -8.26 -0.84
N GLY A 86 -1.20 -9.27 -1.30
CA GLY A 86 -1.82 -10.48 -1.82
C GLY A 86 -0.92 -11.70 -1.74
N MET A 87 -1.41 -12.80 -2.27
CA MET A 87 -0.68 -14.06 -2.33
C MET A 87 -0.59 -14.50 -3.78
N GLU A 88 0.59 -14.94 -4.17
CA GLU A 88 0.80 -15.43 -5.53
C GLU A 88 -0.20 -16.55 -5.83
N GLY A 89 -0.87 -16.45 -6.98
CA GLY A 89 -1.85 -17.44 -7.40
C GLY A 89 -3.22 -17.30 -6.75
N GLN A 90 -3.37 -16.40 -5.76
CA GLN A 90 -4.64 -16.22 -5.07
C GLN A 90 -5.24 -14.82 -5.25
N GLY A 91 -4.42 -13.82 -5.59
CA GLY A 91 -4.87 -12.44 -5.76
C GLY A 91 -4.71 -11.60 -4.51
N TRP A 92 -5.30 -10.43 -4.53
CA TRP A 92 -5.15 -9.43 -3.49
C TRP A 92 -6.14 -9.68 -2.35
N PHE A 93 -5.68 -9.60 -1.10
CA PHE A 93 -6.57 -9.79 0.05
C PHE A 93 -6.81 -8.50 0.83
N MET A 94 -5.91 -7.52 0.72
CA MET A 94 -6.00 -6.31 1.52
C MET A 94 -5.39 -5.12 0.78
N ALA A 95 -5.93 -3.93 1.05
CA ALA A 95 -5.34 -2.68 0.60
C ALA A 95 -5.58 -1.61 1.65
N PHE A 96 -4.78 -0.54 1.65
CA PHE A 96 -5.13 0.62 2.49
C PHE A 96 -4.98 1.92 1.70
N HIS A 97 -5.66 2.95 2.18
CA HIS A 97 -5.76 4.22 1.48
C HIS A 97 -5.90 5.36 2.48
N VAL A 98 -5.23 6.48 2.22
CA VAL A 98 -5.27 7.64 3.10
C VAL A 98 -6.48 8.50 2.80
N PHE A 99 -7.24 8.82 3.83
CA PHE A 99 -8.31 9.81 3.81
C PHE A 99 -7.94 10.96 4.75
N ALA A 100 -8.75 12.03 4.75
CA ALA A 100 -8.41 13.24 5.51
C ALA A 100 -8.22 12.95 7.00
N LYS A 101 -9.07 12.11 7.59
CA LYS A 101 -9.09 11.90 9.04
C LYS A 101 -8.77 10.48 9.47
N TYR A 102 -8.49 9.59 8.53
CA TYR A 102 -8.23 8.18 8.86
C TYR A 102 -7.50 7.48 7.72
N VAL A 103 -7.00 6.30 8.02
CA VAL A 103 -6.48 5.36 7.01
C VAL A 103 -7.50 4.24 6.90
N LYS A 104 -8.04 4.03 5.71
CA LYS A 104 -9.01 2.95 5.48
C LYS A 104 -8.25 1.69 5.10
N VAL A 105 -8.51 0.60 5.84
CA VAL A 105 -7.96 -0.72 5.49
C VAL A 105 -9.11 -1.57 5.00
N THR A 106 -9.02 -2.03 3.76
CA THR A 106 -10.07 -2.82 3.11
C THR A 106 -9.60 -4.27 2.96
N PHE A 107 -10.47 -5.19 3.36
CA PHE A 107 -10.28 -6.62 3.11
C PHE A 107 -11.31 -7.05 2.07
N PHE A 108 -10.83 -7.57 0.93
CA PHE A 108 -11.70 -7.82 -0.22
C PHE A 108 -12.69 -8.97 0.02
N LYS A 109 -12.39 -9.87 0.95
CA LYS A 109 -13.29 -10.93 1.39
C LYS A 109 -13.65 -10.73 2.87
N GLY A 110 -13.84 -9.48 3.27
CA GLY A 110 -14.02 -9.12 4.66
C GLY A 110 -15.20 -9.77 5.35
N THR A 111 -16.26 -10.11 4.60
CA THR A 111 -17.43 -10.80 5.20
C THR A 111 -17.10 -12.20 5.68
N SER A 112 -16.00 -12.78 5.22
CA SER A 112 -15.54 -14.10 5.65
C SER A 112 -14.64 -14.07 6.86
N LEU A 113 -14.26 -12.87 7.33
CA LEU A 113 -13.39 -12.74 8.50
C LEU A 113 -14.20 -12.79 9.79
N ARG A 114 -13.54 -13.16 10.89
CA ARG A 114 -14.19 -13.31 12.22
C ARG A 114 -13.40 -12.52 13.27
N PRO A 115 -13.99 -11.46 13.85
CA PRO A 115 -15.25 -10.83 13.45
C PRO A 115 -15.04 -10.09 12.11
N ALA A 116 -16.11 -9.85 11.38
CA ALA A 116 -15.98 -9.06 10.15
C ALA A 116 -15.63 -7.62 10.51
N PRO A 117 -14.75 -6.96 9.71
CA PRO A 117 -14.52 -5.53 9.92
C PRO A 117 -15.82 -4.74 9.80
N PRO A 118 -15.93 -3.60 10.50
CA PRO A 118 -17.23 -2.95 10.70
C PRO A 118 -17.79 -2.17 9.52
N GLY A 119 -16.95 -1.74 8.57
CA GLY A 119 -17.38 -0.87 7.49
C GLY A 119 -17.80 -1.64 6.26
N GLY A 120 -18.77 -1.07 5.54
CA GLY A 120 -19.18 -1.60 4.25
C GLY A 120 -20.49 -2.34 4.26
N THR A 121 -21.10 -2.41 3.07
CA THR A 121 -22.38 -3.06 2.88
C THR A 121 -22.36 -4.00 1.67
N SER A 122 -21.22 -4.13 1.01
CA SER A 122 -21.13 -4.98 -0.17
C SER A 122 -21.19 -6.46 0.25
N LYS A 123 -21.32 -7.32 -0.75
CA LYS A 123 -21.44 -8.75 -0.50
C LYS A 123 -20.18 -9.35 0.11
N GLU A 124 -19.00 -8.83 -0.24
CA GLU A 124 -17.73 -9.44 0.17
C GLU A 124 -16.81 -8.50 0.92
N ALA A 125 -16.59 -7.28 0.42
CA ALA A 125 -15.61 -6.38 1.00
C ALA A 125 -16.07 -5.77 2.31
N ARG A 126 -15.13 -5.65 3.25
CA ARG A 126 -15.36 -4.91 4.50
C ARG A 126 -14.10 -4.14 4.81
N TRP A 127 -14.25 -3.05 5.56
CA TRP A 127 -13.11 -2.21 5.90
C TRP A 127 -13.21 -1.70 7.33
N ILE A 128 -12.08 -1.17 7.79
CA ILE A 128 -12.02 -0.44 9.06
C ILE A 128 -11.29 0.89 8.80
N ASP A 129 -11.80 1.95 9.39
CA ASP A 129 -11.19 3.28 9.33
C ASP A 129 -10.35 3.46 10.59
N ILE A 130 -9.04 3.62 10.40
CA ILE A 130 -8.09 3.76 11.51
C ILE A 130 -7.84 5.23 11.76
N HIS A 131 -8.26 5.72 12.90
CA HIS A 131 -8.01 7.09 13.34
C HIS A 131 -6.71 7.17 14.12
N LYS A 132 -6.29 8.38 14.45
CA LYS A 132 -5.05 8.59 15.18
C LYS A 132 -5.05 7.82 16.50
N ASP A 133 -3.94 7.11 16.76
CA ASP A 133 -3.74 6.31 17.98
C ASP A 133 -4.76 5.19 18.18
N ASP A 134 -5.33 4.68 17.10
CA ASP A 134 -6.46 3.78 17.13
C ASP A 134 -6.16 2.40 16.51
N LEU A 135 -4.95 2.13 16.11
CA LEU A 135 -4.62 0.86 15.45
C LEU A 135 -4.53 -0.28 16.46
N ASP A 136 -5.47 -1.23 16.37
CA ASP A 136 -5.44 -2.47 17.14
C ASP A 136 -4.62 -3.49 16.36
N GLU A 137 -3.34 -3.61 16.70
CA GLU A 137 -2.42 -4.47 15.96
C GLU A 137 -2.76 -5.95 16.07
N LYS A 138 -3.24 -6.37 17.23
CA LYS A 138 -3.60 -7.78 17.45
C LYS A 138 -4.77 -8.18 16.56
N GLN A 139 -5.83 -7.38 16.53
CA GLN A 139 -6.99 -7.63 15.68
C GLN A 139 -6.60 -7.56 14.20
N MET A 140 -5.79 -6.58 13.84
CA MET A 140 -5.36 -6.42 12.46
C MET A 140 -4.54 -7.61 11.99
N ALA A 141 -3.60 -8.09 12.80
CA ALA A 141 -2.80 -9.26 12.46
C ALA A 141 -3.69 -10.50 12.29
N ALA A 142 -4.69 -10.66 13.15
CA ALA A 142 -5.63 -11.79 13.03
C ALA A 142 -6.41 -11.73 11.71
N TRP A 143 -6.88 -10.56 11.33
CA TRP A 143 -7.57 -10.38 10.05
C TRP A 143 -6.65 -10.67 8.86
N MET A 144 -5.41 -10.21 8.92
CA MET A 144 -4.44 -10.43 7.84
C MET A 144 -4.18 -11.91 7.60
N LYS A 145 -4.00 -12.67 8.69
CA LYS A 145 -3.79 -14.13 8.59
C LYS A 145 -4.99 -14.83 7.99
N GLN A 146 -6.20 -14.48 8.45
CA GLN A 146 -7.42 -15.07 7.93
C GLN A 146 -7.60 -14.74 6.45
N ALA A 147 -7.41 -13.47 6.09
CA ALA A 147 -7.62 -13.01 4.73
C ALA A 147 -6.65 -13.65 3.75
N ALA A 148 -5.39 -13.81 4.14
CA ALA A 148 -4.37 -14.42 3.28
C ALA A 148 -4.66 -15.89 2.96
N ALA A 149 -5.46 -16.55 3.80
CA ALA A 149 -5.84 -17.96 3.59
C ALA A 149 -7.04 -18.12 2.67
N LEU A 150 -7.68 -17.03 2.26
CA LEU A 150 -8.86 -17.04 1.40
C LEU A 150 -8.48 -16.78 -0.05
N PRO A 151 -9.32 -17.24 -1.03
CA PRO A 151 -9.13 -16.78 -2.41
C PRO A 151 -9.22 -15.26 -2.44
N GLY A 152 -8.27 -14.62 -3.13
CA GLY A 152 -8.22 -13.17 -3.19
C GLY A 152 -9.05 -12.61 -4.33
N TRP A 153 -8.85 -11.32 -4.56
CA TRP A 153 -9.52 -10.56 -5.62
C TRP A 153 -8.51 -10.18 -6.69
N GLY A 154 -8.94 -10.31 -7.95
CA GLY A 154 -8.09 -9.95 -9.06
C GLY A 154 -6.93 -10.91 -9.23
N GLY A 155 -6.02 -10.60 -10.17
CA GLY A 155 -4.82 -11.38 -10.42
C GLY A 155 -3.60 -10.66 -9.86
N LEU A 156 -2.59 -11.43 -9.54
CA LEU A 156 -1.27 -10.91 -9.21
C LEU A 156 -0.37 -11.01 -10.42
#